data_205fd6f5acd13ad1883a63be47e9136d
#
_entry.id   205fd6f5acd13ad1883a63be47e9136d
#
_cell.length_a   1.000
_cell.length_b   1.000
_cell.length_c   1.000
_cell.angle_alpha   90.00
_cell.angle_beta   90.00
_cell.angle_gamma   90.00
#
_symmetry.space_group_name_H-M   'P 1'
#
loop_
_entity.id
_entity.type
_entity.pdbx_description
1 polymer ?
#
loop_
_entity_poly.entity_id
_entity_poly.type
_entity_poly.pdbx_seq_one_letter_code
_entity_poly.pdbx_strand_id
1 'polypeptide(L)' 'MGEIIINIDVMLAKRKMSVTALSEKIGISLVNTSVLKNGRAKGIKFETLAKLCEVLKCTPGDLLEYRETEGE' A
#
# COMPACT_ATOMS: atom_id res chain seq x y z
N MET A 1 2.68 6.56 21.36
CA MET A 1 3.37 6.59 20.08
C MET A 1 2.54 5.89 19.03
N GLY A 2 2.52 6.41 17.82
CA GLY A 2 1.65 5.88 16.80
C GLY A 2 2.38 5.14 15.71
N GLU A 3 1.63 4.60 14.80
CA GLU A 3 2.19 3.89 13.66
C GLU A 3 1.35 4.13 12.44
N ILE A 4 1.97 3.92 11.28
CA ILE A 4 1.28 4.01 10.01
C ILE A 4 0.89 2.61 9.58
N ILE A 5 -0.38 2.42 9.29
CA ILE A 5 -0.91 1.16 8.80
C ILE A 5 -1.05 1.26 7.29
N ILE A 6 -0.57 0.24 6.59
CA ILE A 6 -0.64 0.20 5.13
C ILE A 6 -1.75 -0.74 4.74
N ASN A 7 -2.74 -0.21 4.03
CA ASN A 7 -3.96 -0.95 3.67
C ASN A 7 -4.01 -1.32 2.19
N ILE A 8 -2.85 -1.58 1.59
CA ILE A 8 -2.81 -1.97 0.18
C ILE A 8 -3.51 -3.30 -0.02
N ASP A 9 -3.33 -4.24 0.92
CA ASP A 9 -4.00 -5.54 0.84
C ASP A 9 -5.51 -5.39 0.82
N VAL A 10 -6.04 -4.45 1.60
CA VAL A 10 -7.47 -4.20 1.64
C VAL A 10 -7.96 -3.71 0.27
N MET A 11 -7.22 -2.78 -0.32
CA MET A 11 -7.61 -2.24 -1.62
C MET A 11 -7.48 -3.28 -2.72
N LEU A 12 -6.47 -4.13 -2.66
CA LEU A 12 -6.36 -5.22 -3.62
C LEU A 12 -7.57 -6.14 -3.55
N ALA A 13 -8.01 -6.44 -2.34
CA ALA A 13 -9.19 -7.28 -2.16
C ALA A 13 -10.43 -6.59 -2.73
N LYS A 14 -10.57 -5.29 -2.47
CA LYS A 14 -11.71 -4.55 -2.99
C LYS A 14 -11.75 -4.50 -4.51
N ARG A 15 -10.58 -4.43 -5.14
CA ARG A 15 -10.48 -4.38 -6.60
C ARG A 15 -10.34 -5.75 -7.23
N LYS A 16 -10.26 -6.79 -6.42
CA LYS A 16 -10.08 -8.17 -6.87
C LYS A 16 -8.85 -8.27 -7.76
N MET A 17 -7.78 -7.64 -7.32
CA MET A 17 -6.53 -7.58 -8.07
C MET A 17 -5.45 -8.33 -7.31
N SER A 18 -4.64 -9.11 -8.03
CA SER A 18 -3.55 -9.84 -7.43
C SER A 18 -2.34 -8.93 -7.24
N VAL A 19 -1.44 -9.33 -6.35
CA VAL A 19 -0.22 -8.57 -6.13
C VAL A 19 0.65 -8.60 -7.39
N THR A 20 0.61 -9.70 -8.14
CA THR A 20 1.34 -9.79 -9.40
C THR A 20 0.83 -8.78 -10.41
N ALA A 21 -0.48 -8.68 -10.56
CA ALA A 21 -1.06 -7.71 -11.47
C ALA A 21 -0.71 -6.28 -11.04
N LEU A 22 -0.74 -6.03 -9.75
CA LEU A 22 -0.38 -4.71 -9.25
C LEU A 22 1.07 -4.36 -9.57
N SER A 23 1.99 -5.32 -9.34
CA SER A 23 3.40 -5.06 -9.61
C SER A 23 3.64 -4.72 -11.07
N GLU A 24 2.93 -5.40 -11.97
CA GLU A 24 3.06 -5.10 -13.39
C GLU A 24 2.53 -3.72 -13.74
N LYS A 25 1.42 -3.33 -13.12
CA LYS A 25 0.80 -2.06 -13.44
C LYS A 25 1.58 -0.87 -12.89
N ILE A 26 2.21 -1.01 -11.75
CA ILE A 26 2.98 0.09 -11.16
C ILE A 26 4.46 0.04 -11.52
N GLY A 27 4.92 -1.05 -12.15
CA GLY A 27 6.26 -1.10 -12.69
C GLY A 27 7.35 -1.33 -11.66
N ILE A 28 7.05 -1.99 -10.56
CA ILE A 28 8.08 -2.36 -9.60
C ILE A 28 8.07 -3.88 -9.45
N SER A 29 9.12 -4.40 -8.84
CA SER A 29 9.29 -5.84 -8.72
C SER A 29 8.19 -6.44 -7.85
N LEU A 30 7.93 -7.72 -8.08
CA LEU A 30 6.95 -8.45 -7.27
C LEU A 30 7.37 -8.48 -5.80
N VAL A 31 8.66 -8.63 -5.55
CA VAL A 31 9.17 -8.65 -4.18
C VAL A 31 8.88 -7.32 -3.48
N ASN A 32 9.18 -6.20 -4.13
CA ASN A 32 8.94 -4.90 -3.55
C ASN A 32 7.45 -4.63 -3.36
N THR A 33 6.64 -5.08 -4.32
CA THR A 33 5.19 -4.92 -4.20
C THR A 33 4.67 -5.74 -3.02
N SER A 34 5.20 -6.94 -2.82
CA SER A 34 4.79 -7.78 -1.69
C SER A 34 5.16 -7.14 -0.36
N VAL A 35 6.34 -6.51 -0.29
CA VAL A 35 6.75 -5.82 0.93
C VAL A 35 5.76 -4.70 1.25
N LEU A 36 5.34 -3.95 0.24
CA LEU A 36 4.34 -2.90 0.43
C LEU A 36 3.00 -3.50 0.88
N LYS A 37 2.57 -4.55 0.21
CA LYS A 37 1.28 -5.19 0.51
C LYS A 37 1.24 -5.71 1.94
N ASN A 38 2.35 -6.28 2.40
CA ASN A 38 2.41 -6.87 3.73
C ASN A 38 2.66 -5.84 4.84
N GLY A 39 2.78 -4.57 4.47
CA GLY A 39 2.97 -3.53 5.47
C GLY A 39 4.34 -3.49 6.07
N ARG A 40 5.31 -4.07 5.40
CA ARG A 40 6.68 -4.13 5.92
C ARG A 40 7.56 -3.02 5.40
N ALA A 41 7.07 -2.21 4.49
CA ALA A 41 7.84 -1.11 3.95
C ALA A 41 8.03 -0.05 5.02
N LYS A 42 9.25 0.47 5.08
CA LYS A 42 9.56 1.53 6.03
C LYS A 42 9.32 2.91 5.46
N GLY A 43 9.06 2.98 4.17
CA GLY A 43 8.76 4.23 3.52
C GLY A 43 8.23 3.96 2.14
N ILE A 44 7.71 5.00 1.52
CA ILE A 44 7.17 4.87 0.18
C ILE A 44 7.43 6.19 -0.54
N LYS A 45 7.89 6.08 -1.78
CA LYS A 45 8.10 7.28 -2.59
C LYS A 45 6.75 7.83 -3.01
N PHE A 46 6.66 9.16 -3.08
CA PHE A 46 5.42 9.78 -3.54
C PHE A 46 5.05 9.34 -4.94
N GLU A 47 6.05 9.11 -5.79
CA GLU A 47 5.81 8.64 -7.14
C GLU A 47 5.11 7.27 -7.12
N THR A 48 5.59 6.38 -6.27
CA THR A 48 4.96 5.05 -6.14
C THR A 48 3.57 5.18 -5.55
N LEU A 49 3.41 6.04 -4.55
CA LEU A 49 2.11 6.26 -3.93
C LEU A 49 1.11 6.78 -4.96
N ALA A 50 1.54 7.70 -5.83
CA ALA A 50 0.67 8.23 -6.87
C ALA A 50 0.24 7.13 -7.83
N LYS A 51 1.16 6.25 -8.22
CA LYS A 51 0.82 5.14 -9.10
C LYS A 51 -0.15 4.18 -8.46
N LEU A 52 0.03 3.91 -7.17
CA LEU A 52 -0.89 3.06 -6.43
C LEU A 52 -2.29 3.66 -6.42
N CYS A 53 -2.39 4.95 -6.16
CA CYS A 53 -3.69 5.62 -6.16
C CYS A 53 -4.34 5.55 -7.53
N GLU A 54 -3.57 5.73 -8.57
CA GLU A 54 -4.09 5.70 -9.93
C GLU A 54 -4.60 4.32 -10.32
N VAL A 55 -3.80 3.29 -10.04
CA VAL A 55 -4.14 1.92 -10.42
C VAL A 55 -5.29 1.39 -9.57
N LEU A 56 -5.28 1.69 -8.28
CA LEU A 56 -6.30 1.19 -7.35
C LEU A 56 -7.49 2.13 -7.26
N LYS A 57 -7.42 3.29 -7.94
CA LYS A 57 -8.51 4.26 -8.00
C LYS A 57 -8.96 4.67 -6.61
N CYS A 58 -8.00 5.17 -5.85
CA CYS A 58 -8.24 5.56 -4.48
C CYS A 58 -7.36 6.75 -4.12
N THR A 59 -7.49 7.22 -2.90
CA THR A 59 -6.68 8.33 -2.39
C THR A 59 -5.61 7.79 -1.44
N PRO A 60 -4.57 8.59 -1.15
CA PRO A 60 -3.59 8.13 -0.16
C PRO A 60 -4.21 7.79 1.18
N GLY A 61 -5.28 8.47 1.57
CA GLY A 61 -5.97 8.17 2.82
C GLY A 61 -6.62 6.80 2.85
N ASP A 62 -6.90 6.24 1.66
CA ASP A 62 -7.42 4.88 1.57
C ASP A 62 -6.31 3.85 1.75
N LEU A 63 -5.07 4.24 1.46
CA LEU A 63 -3.94 3.31 1.49
C LEU A 63 -3.16 3.39 2.80
N LEU A 64 -3.15 4.55 3.44
CA LEU A 64 -2.34 4.78 4.62
C LEU A 64 -3.23 5.29 5.74
N GLU A 65 -2.99 4.80 6.93
CA GLU A 65 -3.79 5.14 8.09
C GLU A 65 -2.86 5.37 9.26
N TYR A 66 -3.14 6.39 10.07
CA TYR A 66 -2.42 6.58 11.32
C TYR A 66 -3.19 5.94 12.45
N ARG A 67 -2.50 5.18 13.28
CA ARG A 67 -3.12 4.56 14.43
C ARG A 67 -2.29 4.84 15.66
N GLU A 68 -2.94 5.36 16.68
CA GLU A 68 -2.29 5.60 17.95
C GLU A 68 -2.16 4.30 18.69
N THR A 69 -0.94 3.97 19.15
CA THR A 69 -0.76 2.78 19.93
C THR A 69 -0.77 3.19 21.39
N GLU A 70 -1.66 2.52 22.13
CA GLU A 70 -1.85 2.89 23.50
C GLU A 70 -0.80 2.33 24.37
N GLY A 71 -0.39 3.15 25.25
CA GLY A 71 0.12 2.75 26.52
C GLY A 71 1.03 1.66 26.64
N GLU A 72 1.58 1.40 25.63
CA GLU A 72 2.44 0.41 25.98
C GLU A 72 3.62 0.93 26.49
#